data_b51556549db2f7b262c8fb673223628a
#
_entry.id   b51556549db2f7b262c8fb673223628a
#
_cell.length_a   1.000
_cell.length_b   1.000
_cell.length_c   1.000
_cell.angle_alpha   90.00
_cell.angle_beta   90.00
_cell.angle_gamma   90.00
#
_symmetry.space_group_name_H-M   'P 1'
#
loop_
_entity.id
_entity.type
_entity.pdbx_description
1 polymer ?
#
loop_
_entity_poly.entity_id
_entity_poly.type
_entity_poly.pdbx_seq_one_letter_code
_entity_poly.pdbx_strand_id
1 'polypeptide(L)'
;MQGKEILRLVSSLHRNKEIDEEVIFQAIESALQSAARKHFGTEDDITVQIDRQTGDVTAAKGPQRIEPEMLGRIAAQTAKQIIIQKIREAESETIYKEYIQRVGVLVTGSVQRFEGGSIIVNIEKTEAILPRSEQIPGEHYQAGERIRAIILEVRNVNNLVKIFLSRTSPDFIRRLFELEVPEVAEGVVQIKKIAREPGLRTKIAVISTDSRVDCIGACVGVRGTRIKSIIDEVKGEKIDIIPWSEAPETLISDSLRPAEILQITLEEGEHTKRAVVTVPEDQLSLAIGWKGQNVRLAVKMTGWDIDIEPPEREEAEEPAAEAQPAAGLAEAGQEAPGQPQSELPQPVAQQEAEPAPQESAEGVVGLVSGEGELAGQAGPAEPSANVTEAIGETDPPES
;
A
#
# COMPACT_ATOMS: atom_id res chain seq x y z
N MET A 1 -7.03 35.95 32.60
CA MET A 1 -8.05 34.98 32.19
C MET A 1 -9.07 34.89 33.31
N GLN A 2 -10.35 35.11 33.04
CA GLN A 2 -11.34 34.91 34.09
C GLN A 2 -11.51 33.41 34.33
N GLY A 3 -11.58 32.99 35.61
CA GLY A 3 -11.70 31.58 35.98
C GLY A 3 -12.81 30.84 35.22
N LYS A 4 -13.93 31.54 34.96
CA LYS A 4 -15.05 31.00 34.16
C LYS A 4 -14.71 30.66 32.72
N GLU A 5 -13.69 31.27 32.11
CA GLU A 5 -13.25 30.92 30.74
C GLU A 5 -12.46 29.61 30.73
N ILE A 6 -11.64 29.41 31.79
CA ILE A 6 -10.89 28.12 31.95
C ILE A 6 -11.89 27.00 32.13
N LEU A 7 -12.88 27.13 33.01
CA LEU A 7 -13.88 26.07 33.22
C LEU A 7 -14.68 25.76 31.96
N ARG A 8 -15.11 26.77 31.19
CA ARG A 8 -15.81 26.57 29.91
C ARG A 8 -14.95 25.82 28.93
N LEU A 9 -13.65 26.15 28.86
CA LEU A 9 -12.71 25.50 27.94
C LEU A 9 -12.51 24.05 28.33
N VAL A 10 -12.28 23.76 29.62
CA VAL A 10 -12.11 22.41 30.15
C VAL A 10 -13.35 21.56 29.86
N SER A 11 -14.54 22.06 30.22
CA SER A 11 -15.79 21.32 29.98
C SER A 11 -16.11 21.13 28.49
N SER A 12 -15.74 22.07 27.62
CA SER A 12 -15.86 21.91 26.17
C SER A 12 -14.94 20.80 25.64
N LEU A 13 -13.71 20.71 26.15
CA LEU A 13 -12.75 19.71 25.76
C LEU A 13 -13.13 18.32 26.25
N HIS A 14 -13.56 18.20 27.50
CA HIS A 14 -14.07 16.98 28.08
C HIS A 14 -15.23 16.42 27.23
N ARG A 15 -16.22 17.26 26.90
CA ARG A 15 -17.41 16.87 26.13
C ARG A 15 -17.10 16.48 24.67
N ASN A 16 -16.22 17.24 24.02
CA ASN A 16 -15.96 17.07 22.59
C ASN A 16 -14.90 16.01 22.27
N LYS A 17 -14.01 15.70 23.22
CA LYS A 17 -12.82 14.87 22.98
C LYS A 17 -12.66 13.72 23.97
N GLU A 18 -13.62 13.56 24.91
CA GLU A 18 -13.61 12.51 25.95
C GLU A 18 -12.31 12.48 26.80
N ILE A 19 -11.65 13.64 26.95
CA ILE A 19 -10.45 13.79 27.78
C ILE A 19 -10.88 14.04 29.20
N ASP A 20 -10.24 13.37 30.18
CA ASP A 20 -10.51 13.61 31.60
C ASP A 20 -10.22 15.08 31.98
N GLU A 21 -11.17 15.74 32.67
CA GLU A 21 -11.04 17.13 33.10
C GLU A 21 -9.78 17.33 33.93
N GLU A 22 -9.40 16.39 34.80
CA GLU A 22 -8.22 16.52 35.65
C GLU A 22 -6.93 16.53 34.82
N VAL A 23 -6.84 15.74 33.75
CA VAL A 23 -5.70 15.74 32.81
C VAL A 23 -5.55 17.11 32.14
N ILE A 24 -6.69 17.75 31.80
CA ILE A 24 -6.68 19.08 31.19
C ILE A 24 -6.22 20.13 32.21
N PHE A 25 -6.74 20.09 33.46
CA PHE A 25 -6.31 20.99 34.51
C PHE A 25 -4.82 20.90 34.81
N GLN A 26 -4.29 19.68 34.99
CA GLN A 26 -2.87 19.45 35.23
C GLN A 26 -1.99 19.94 34.07
N ALA A 27 -2.46 19.81 32.86
CA ALA A 27 -1.77 20.33 31.68
C ALA A 27 -1.69 21.84 31.69
N ILE A 28 -2.79 22.51 32.04
CA ILE A 28 -2.83 23.99 32.16
C ILE A 28 -1.92 24.45 33.30
N GLU A 29 -1.97 23.80 34.46
CA GLU A 29 -1.12 24.13 35.63
C GLU A 29 0.37 24.00 35.29
N SER A 30 0.80 22.86 34.68
CA SER A 30 2.17 22.65 34.24
C SER A 30 2.65 23.69 33.25
N ALA A 31 1.74 24.11 32.38
CA ALA A 31 1.97 25.14 31.39
C ALA A 31 2.22 26.52 31.99
N LEU A 32 1.32 26.92 32.89
CA LEU A 32 1.43 28.17 33.59
C LEU A 32 2.70 28.20 34.44
N GLN A 33 3.05 27.09 35.08
CA GLN A 33 4.26 26.94 35.83
C GLN A 33 5.52 27.14 34.96
N SER A 34 5.56 26.51 33.77
CA SER A 34 6.67 26.64 32.81
C SER A 34 6.79 28.08 32.29
N ALA A 35 5.67 28.73 32.00
CA ALA A 35 5.62 30.14 31.58
C ALA A 35 6.08 31.10 32.67
N ALA A 36 5.64 30.87 33.89
CA ALA A 36 6.04 31.66 35.06
C ALA A 36 7.55 31.53 35.32
N ARG A 37 8.12 30.32 35.29
CA ARG A 37 9.58 30.08 35.41
C ARG A 37 10.36 30.87 34.35
N LYS A 38 9.92 30.81 33.10
CA LYS A 38 10.58 31.51 31.98
C LYS A 38 10.52 33.04 32.14
N HIS A 39 9.40 33.56 32.66
CA HIS A 39 9.22 35.00 32.83
C HIS A 39 10.03 35.55 34.02
N PHE A 40 10.05 34.83 35.14
CA PHE A 40 10.77 35.30 36.34
C PHE A 40 12.25 35.00 36.32
N GLY A 41 12.75 34.27 35.32
CA GLY A 41 14.18 33.99 35.10
C GLY A 41 14.83 33.23 36.24
N THR A 42 14.08 32.49 37.04
CA THR A 42 14.54 31.78 38.22
C THR A 42 14.26 30.31 38.12
N GLU A 43 15.23 29.48 38.56
CA GLU A 43 15.07 28.03 38.79
C GLU A 43 14.23 27.73 40.06
N ASP A 44 13.71 28.74 40.68
CA ASP A 44 12.94 28.61 41.92
C ASP A 44 11.63 27.82 41.72
N ASP A 45 11.24 27.08 42.75
CA ASP A 45 9.98 26.33 42.79
C ASP A 45 8.75 27.25 42.75
N ILE A 46 8.27 27.49 41.52
CA ILE A 46 6.99 28.14 41.27
C ILE A 46 5.95 27.03 41.18
N THR A 47 4.96 27.09 42.07
CA THR A 47 3.77 26.23 42.02
C THR A 47 2.58 27.00 41.48
N VAL A 48 1.84 26.38 40.58
CA VAL A 48 0.59 26.97 40.05
C VAL A 48 -0.52 25.94 40.27
N GLN A 49 -1.63 26.41 40.82
CA GLN A 49 -2.83 25.60 41.03
C GLN A 49 -4.05 26.31 40.51
N ILE A 50 -4.98 25.57 39.94
CA ILE A 50 -6.28 26.04 39.43
C ILE A 50 -7.37 25.43 40.28
N ASP A 51 -8.22 26.30 40.85
CA ASP A 51 -9.41 25.84 41.57
C ASP A 51 -10.38 25.20 40.58
N ARG A 52 -10.75 23.92 40.82
CA ARG A 52 -11.63 23.15 39.95
C ARG A 52 -13.07 23.65 39.88
N GLN A 53 -13.49 24.42 40.88
CA GLN A 53 -14.88 24.94 40.96
C GLN A 53 -14.99 26.36 40.42
N THR A 54 -14.03 27.23 40.73
CA THR A 54 -14.06 28.64 40.34
C THR A 54 -13.23 28.93 39.10
N GLY A 55 -12.27 28.05 38.77
CA GLY A 55 -11.30 28.25 37.71
C GLY A 55 -10.23 29.29 38.04
N ASP A 56 -10.16 29.76 39.28
CA ASP A 56 -9.20 30.78 39.70
C ASP A 56 -7.79 30.19 39.76
N VAL A 57 -6.84 30.93 39.21
CA VAL A 57 -5.44 30.54 39.18
C VAL A 57 -4.71 31.15 40.36
N THR A 58 -4.09 30.31 41.17
CA THR A 58 -3.19 30.73 42.25
C THR A 58 -1.77 30.31 41.93
N ALA A 59 -0.81 31.20 42.13
CA ALA A 59 0.60 30.90 41.94
C ALA A 59 1.39 31.37 43.18
N ALA A 60 2.39 30.55 43.52
CA ALA A 60 3.28 30.85 44.65
C ALA A 60 4.74 30.58 44.28
N LYS A 61 5.64 31.44 44.71
CA LYS A 61 7.09 31.28 44.66
C LYS A 61 7.60 30.99 46.08
N GLY A 62 7.77 29.73 46.43
CA GLY A 62 8.00 29.33 47.81
C GLY A 62 6.88 29.84 48.73
N PRO A 63 7.19 30.62 49.81
CA PRO A 63 6.16 31.17 50.72
C PRO A 63 5.45 32.43 50.19
N GLN A 64 5.92 33.02 49.08
CA GLN A 64 5.35 34.26 48.52
C GLN A 64 4.31 33.96 47.44
N ARG A 65 3.10 34.56 47.62
CA ARG A 65 2.04 34.47 46.61
C ARG A 65 2.33 35.43 45.47
N ILE A 66 2.25 34.99 44.25
CA ILE A 66 2.42 35.80 43.04
C ILE A 66 1.05 36.43 42.72
N GLU A 67 1.03 37.73 42.44
CA GLU A 67 -0.20 38.43 42.10
C GLU A 67 -0.72 37.95 40.73
N PRO A 68 -2.04 37.62 40.63
CA PRO A 68 -2.65 37.08 39.41
C PRO A 68 -2.53 38.00 38.19
N GLU A 69 -2.40 39.32 38.38
CA GLU A 69 -2.31 40.30 37.29
C GLU A 69 -0.99 40.22 36.53
N MET A 70 0.12 39.87 37.18
CA MET A 70 1.42 39.69 36.54
C MET A 70 1.48 38.41 35.69
N LEU A 71 0.73 37.40 36.05
CA LEU A 71 0.62 36.14 35.30
C LEU A 71 -0.39 36.24 34.13
N GLY A 72 -1.33 37.18 34.18
CA GLY A 72 -2.52 37.20 33.35
C GLY A 72 -2.27 37.27 31.82
N ARG A 73 -1.29 38.04 31.35
CA ARG A 73 -1.00 38.17 29.92
C ARG A 73 -0.17 36.99 29.37
N ILE A 74 0.86 36.57 30.11
CA ILE A 74 1.75 35.50 29.74
C ILE A 74 1.03 34.16 29.84
N ALA A 75 0.25 34.02 30.92
CA ALA A 75 -0.58 32.85 31.17
C ALA A 75 -1.59 32.59 30.04
N ALA A 76 -2.26 33.61 29.52
CA ALA A 76 -3.30 33.45 28.52
C ALA A 76 -2.75 32.90 27.19
N GLN A 77 -1.63 33.41 26.70
CA GLN A 77 -1.02 32.90 25.44
C GLN A 77 -0.42 31.52 25.60
N THR A 78 0.33 31.31 26.70
CA THR A 78 1.00 30.02 26.94
C THR A 78 -0.02 28.94 27.26
N ALA A 79 -1.03 29.21 28.06
CA ALA A 79 -2.12 28.29 28.36
C ALA A 79 -2.84 27.85 27.05
N LYS A 80 -3.17 28.81 26.18
CA LYS A 80 -3.81 28.48 24.89
C LYS A 80 -2.95 27.54 24.04
N GLN A 81 -1.64 27.79 23.92
CA GLN A 81 -0.74 26.94 23.15
C GLN A 81 -0.64 25.55 23.73
N ILE A 82 -0.53 25.40 25.04
CA ILE A 82 -0.38 24.11 25.70
C ILE A 82 -1.69 23.34 25.71
N ILE A 83 -2.82 24.01 25.86
CA ILE A 83 -4.12 23.37 25.70
C ILE A 83 -4.23 22.76 24.26
N ILE A 84 -3.90 23.56 23.24
CA ILE A 84 -3.91 23.05 21.86
C ILE A 84 -2.94 21.87 21.70
N GLN A 85 -1.77 21.93 22.33
CA GLN A 85 -0.80 20.84 22.31
C GLN A 85 -1.34 19.59 23.01
N LYS A 86 -1.92 19.72 24.20
CA LYS A 86 -2.50 18.59 24.95
C LYS A 86 -3.71 17.97 24.25
N ILE A 87 -4.53 18.76 23.58
CA ILE A 87 -5.61 18.25 22.73
C ILE A 87 -5.02 17.38 21.62
N ARG A 88 -4.02 17.90 20.92
CA ARG A 88 -3.36 17.16 19.84
C ARG A 88 -2.69 15.87 20.34
N GLU A 89 -2.07 15.91 21.52
CA GLU A 89 -1.48 14.71 22.14
C GLU A 89 -2.54 13.65 22.44
N ALA A 90 -3.66 14.04 23.05
CA ALA A 90 -4.75 13.12 23.38
C ALA A 90 -5.46 12.58 22.11
N GLU A 91 -5.68 13.42 21.10
CA GLU A 91 -6.19 12.99 19.79
C GLU A 91 -5.22 12.00 19.13
N SER A 92 -3.93 12.30 19.13
CA SER A 92 -2.88 11.43 18.64
C SER A 92 -2.87 10.08 19.35
N GLU A 93 -2.97 10.09 20.67
CA GLU A 93 -2.97 8.85 21.45
C GLU A 93 -4.19 7.97 21.13
N THR A 94 -5.36 8.57 20.98
CA THR A 94 -6.58 7.86 20.61
C THR A 94 -6.46 7.27 19.21
N ILE A 95 -6.02 8.06 18.23
CA ILE A 95 -5.78 7.59 16.87
C ILE A 95 -4.73 6.47 16.87
N TYR A 96 -3.64 6.62 17.63
CA TYR A 96 -2.61 5.59 17.71
C TYR A 96 -3.16 4.27 18.25
N LYS A 97 -3.90 4.30 19.36
CA LYS A 97 -4.51 3.10 19.97
C LYS A 97 -5.50 2.41 19.02
N GLU A 98 -6.29 3.18 18.27
CA GLU A 98 -7.23 2.65 17.29
C GLU A 98 -6.52 1.98 16.11
N TYR A 99 -5.58 2.71 15.49
CA TYR A 99 -4.97 2.24 14.25
C TYR A 99 -3.85 1.21 14.44
N ILE A 100 -3.22 1.14 15.63
CA ILE A 100 -2.23 0.08 15.91
C ILE A 100 -2.87 -1.31 15.90
N GLN A 101 -4.13 -1.43 16.31
CA GLN A 101 -4.89 -2.69 16.26
C GLN A 101 -5.35 -3.04 14.84
N ARG A 102 -5.33 -2.08 13.93
CA ARG A 102 -5.74 -2.25 12.53
C ARG A 102 -4.55 -2.49 11.58
N VAL A 103 -3.35 -2.69 12.10
CA VAL A 103 -2.19 -3.06 11.28
C VAL A 103 -2.48 -4.37 10.53
N GLY A 104 -2.19 -4.41 9.24
CA GLY A 104 -2.52 -5.51 8.35
C GLY A 104 -3.98 -5.55 7.87
N VAL A 105 -4.83 -4.61 8.27
CA VAL A 105 -6.22 -4.51 7.80
C VAL A 105 -6.28 -3.73 6.49
N LEU A 106 -7.14 -4.18 5.57
CA LEU A 106 -7.45 -3.47 4.32
C LEU A 106 -8.30 -2.23 4.63
N VAL A 107 -7.84 -1.07 4.16
CA VAL A 107 -8.56 0.19 4.26
C VAL A 107 -8.80 0.79 2.88
N THR A 108 -9.89 1.52 2.77
CA THR A 108 -10.21 2.31 1.58
C THR A 108 -10.14 3.78 1.94
N GLY A 109 -9.44 4.56 1.14
CA GLY A 109 -9.33 6.00 1.31
C GLY A 109 -9.46 6.75 -0.01
N SER A 110 -9.35 8.06 0.05
CA SER A 110 -9.26 8.92 -1.13
C SER A 110 -7.90 9.63 -1.17
N VAL A 111 -7.31 9.67 -2.35
CA VAL A 111 -6.07 10.41 -2.59
C VAL A 111 -6.32 11.91 -2.38
N GLN A 112 -5.60 12.52 -1.46
CA GLN A 112 -5.77 13.93 -1.14
C GLN A 112 -4.75 14.80 -1.89
N ARG A 113 -3.47 14.45 -1.79
CA ARG A 113 -2.35 15.18 -2.40
C ARG A 113 -1.11 14.30 -2.54
N PHE A 114 -0.13 14.82 -3.25
CA PHE A 114 1.16 14.17 -3.44
C PHE A 114 2.25 15.01 -2.76
N GLU A 115 3.11 14.36 -1.97
CA GLU A 115 4.19 15.01 -1.22
C GLU A 115 5.49 14.21 -1.37
N GLY A 116 6.52 14.77 -1.99
CA GLY A 116 7.84 14.14 -2.08
C GLY A 116 7.85 12.73 -2.68
N GLY A 117 6.93 12.43 -3.60
CA GLY A 117 6.74 11.11 -4.20
C GLY A 117 5.86 10.16 -3.39
N SER A 118 5.47 10.52 -2.17
CA SER A 118 4.47 9.81 -1.39
C SER A 118 3.06 10.31 -1.73
N ILE A 119 2.08 9.45 -1.57
CA ILE A 119 0.66 9.77 -1.74
C ILE A 119 0.04 9.92 -0.36
N ILE A 120 -0.59 11.07 -0.10
CA ILE A 120 -1.36 11.28 1.11
C ILE A 120 -2.80 10.87 0.83
N VAL A 121 -3.26 9.93 1.62
CA VAL A 121 -4.58 9.30 1.50
C VAL A 121 -5.41 9.65 2.72
N ASN A 122 -6.61 10.16 2.51
CA ASN A 122 -7.57 10.36 3.59
C ASN A 122 -8.32 9.06 3.86
N ILE A 123 -8.11 8.48 5.03
CA ILE A 123 -8.81 7.29 5.51
C ILE A 123 -9.74 7.68 6.64
N GLU A 124 -11.05 7.59 6.42
CA GLU A 124 -12.07 7.98 7.40
C GLU A 124 -11.89 9.43 7.90
N LYS A 125 -11.27 9.61 9.07
CA LYS A 125 -11.08 10.92 9.73
C LYS A 125 -9.62 11.36 9.81
N THR A 126 -8.67 10.56 9.29
CA THR A 126 -7.25 10.82 9.44
C THR A 126 -6.49 10.66 8.13
N GLU A 127 -5.32 11.27 8.06
CA GLU A 127 -4.43 11.15 6.91
C GLU A 127 -3.47 9.97 7.10
N ALA A 128 -3.28 9.21 6.03
CA ALA A 128 -2.31 8.14 5.94
C ALA A 128 -1.35 8.41 4.79
N ILE A 129 -0.16 7.84 4.87
CA ILE A 129 0.93 8.05 3.93
C ILE A 129 1.17 6.74 3.18
N LEU A 130 1.09 6.76 1.86
CA LEU A 130 1.54 5.68 1.00
C LEU A 130 2.90 6.09 0.39
N PRO A 131 4.03 5.64 0.98
CA PRO A 131 5.35 6.01 0.51
C PRO A 131 5.63 5.41 -0.86
N ARG A 132 6.56 6.01 -1.61
CA ARG A 132 6.90 5.55 -2.96
C ARG A 132 7.36 4.09 -3.03
N SER A 133 8.06 3.61 -2.00
CA SER A 133 8.49 2.20 -1.88
C SER A 133 7.33 1.22 -1.77
N GLU A 134 6.18 1.70 -1.29
CA GLU A 134 4.98 0.91 -1.04
C GLU A 134 3.89 1.08 -2.11
N GLN A 135 4.20 1.86 -3.16
CA GLN A 135 3.37 1.99 -4.36
C GLN A 135 3.72 0.91 -5.36
N ILE A 136 2.72 0.35 -6.03
CA ILE A 136 2.96 -0.60 -7.12
C ILE A 136 3.56 0.15 -8.31
N PRO A 137 4.66 -0.32 -8.89
CA PRO A 137 5.26 0.30 -10.06
C PRO A 137 4.25 0.37 -11.23
N GLY A 138 4.14 1.55 -11.85
CA GLY A 138 3.22 1.76 -12.99
C GLY A 138 1.81 2.19 -12.60
N GLU A 139 1.45 2.20 -11.33
CA GLU A 139 0.18 2.80 -10.88
C GLU A 139 0.27 4.33 -10.87
N HIS A 140 -0.76 4.95 -11.41
CA HIS A 140 -0.94 6.40 -11.39
C HIS A 140 -2.28 6.72 -10.76
N TYR A 141 -2.29 7.69 -9.86
CA TYR A 141 -3.48 8.14 -9.16
C TYR A 141 -3.70 9.63 -9.38
N GLN A 142 -4.97 10.03 -9.29
CA GLN A 142 -5.37 11.44 -9.31
C GLN A 142 -5.92 11.85 -7.94
N ALA A 143 -5.84 13.14 -7.62
CA ALA A 143 -6.46 13.66 -6.41
C ALA A 143 -7.99 13.42 -6.46
N GLY A 144 -8.55 12.92 -5.35
CA GLY A 144 -9.95 12.51 -5.23
C GLY A 144 -10.21 11.05 -5.62
N GLU A 145 -9.27 10.35 -6.24
CA GLU A 145 -9.44 8.94 -6.61
C GLU A 145 -9.47 8.05 -5.37
N ARG A 146 -10.30 7.00 -5.41
CA ARG A 146 -10.33 6.00 -4.35
C ARG A 146 -9.17 5.04 -4.48
N ILE A 147 -8.55 4.71 -3.35
CA ILE A 147 -7.44 3.78 -3.25
C ILE A 147 -7.68 2.79 -2.11
N ARG A 148 -7.39 1.53 -2.35
CA ARG A 148 -7.34 0.49 -1.32
C ARG A 148 -5.88 0.19 -0.99
N ALA A 149 -5.58 0.03 0.29
CA ALA A 149 -4.25 -0.36 0.76
C ALA A 149 -4.38 -1.06 2.12
N ILE A 150 -3.32 -1.72 2.57
CA ILE A 150 -3.26 -2.19 3.95
C ILE A 150 -2.53 -1.18 4.83
N ILE A 151 -2.88 -1.15 6.09
CA ILE A 151 -2.09 -0.44 7.10
C ILE A 151 -0.84 -1.26 7.36
N LEU A 152 0.31 -0.74 6.92
CA LEU A 152 1.61 -1.41 7.09
C LEU A 152 2.11 -1.24 8.52
N GLU A 153 2.12 0.00 8.99
CA GLU A 153 2.59 0.35 10.33
C GLU A 153 2.00 1.69 10.78
N VAL A 154 2.00 1.88 12.09
CA VAL A 154 1.58 3.13 12.73
C VAL A 154 2.71 3.61 13.62
N ARG A 155 3.18 4.83 13.40
CA ARG A 155 4.26 5.45 14.17
C ARG A 155 3.75 6.71 14.86
N ASN A 156 4.16 6.90 16.10
CA ASN A 156 4.00 8.18 16.79
C ASN A 156 5.34 8.93 16.77
N VAL A 157 5.38 10.05 16.04
CA VAL A 157 6.59 10.88 15.89
C VAL A 157 6.25 12.29 16.36
N ASN A 158 6.86 12.74 17.45
CA ASN A 158 6.64 14.09 18.02
C ASN A 158 5.15 14.38 18.29
N ASN A 159 4.44 13.43 18.88
CA ASN A 159 3.00 13.53 19.18
C ASN A 159 2.10 13.69 17.93
N LEU A 160 2.62 13.27 16.77
CA LEU A 160 1.87 13.16 15.53
C LEU A 160 1.83 11.69 15.10
N VAL A 161 0.65 11.14 14.98
CA VAL A 161 0.47 9.78 14.46
C VAL A 161 0.63 9.80 12.95
N LYS A 162 1.52 8.95 12.46
CA LYS A 162 1.72 8.71 11.04
C LYS A 162 1.33 7.27 10.74
N ILE A 163 0.34 7.09 9.89
CA ILE A 163 -0.14 5.79 9.43
C ILE A 163 0.48 5.55 8.06
N PHE A 164 1.24 4.48 7.94
CA PHE A 164 1.85 4.09 6.67
C PHE A 164 1.02 2.99 6.02
N LEU A 165 0.75 3.19 4.74
CA LEU A 165 0.00 2.25 3.91
C LEU A 165 0.96 1.49 2.99
N SER A 166 0.55 0.29 2.58
CA SER A 166 1.25 -0.50 1.58
C SER A 166 0.28 -1.11 0.56
N ARG A 167 0.71 -1.12 -0.70
CA ARG A 167 0.11 -1.89 -1.79
C ARG A 167 1.08 -2.94 -2.34
N THR A 168 2.35 -2.90 -1.92
CA THR A 168 3.40 -3.85 -2.34
C THR A 168 3.46 -5.09 -1.47
N SER A 169 3.00 -5.01 -0.23
CA SER A 169 2.99 -6.15 0.70
C SER A 169 2.22 -7.36 0.15
N PRO A 170 2.71 -8.59 0.36
CA PRO A 170 1.95 -9.81 0.07
C PRO A 170 0.61 -9.89 0.81
N ASP A 171 0.54 -9.31 2.01
CA ASP A 171 -0.70 -9.30 2.79
C ASP A 171 -1.81 -8.45 2.14
N PHE A 172 -1.45 -7.47 1.31
CA PHE A 172 -2.44 -6.75 0.51
C PHE A 172 -3.23 -7.70 -0.40
N ILE A 173 -2.52 -8.62 -1.08
CA ILE A 173 -3.16 -9.64 -1.92
C ILE A 173 -4.01 -10.59 -1.05
N ARG A 174 -3.49 -11.03 0.11
CA ARG A 174 -4.25 -11.89 1.04
C ARG A 174 -5.59 -11.25 1.42
N ARG A 175 -5.57 -9.96 1.80
CA ARG A 175 -6.79 -9.23 2.18
C ARG A 175 -7.76 -9.04 1.01
N LEU A 176 -7.25 -8.87 -0.22
CA LEU A 176 -8.11 -8.83 -1.40
C LEU A 176 -8.80 -10.18 -1.64
N PHE A 177 -8.10 -11.31 -1.44
CA PHE A 177 -8.73 -12.63 -1.51
C PHE A 177 -9.75 -12.85 -0.40
N GLU A 178 -9.49 -12.44 0.83
CA GLU A 178 -10.45 -12.51 1.93
C GLU A 178 -11.71 -11.67 1.64
N LEU A 179 -11.58 -10.56 0.93
CA LEU A 179 -12.70 -9.70 0.55
C LEU A 179 -13.55 -10.31 -0.58
N GLU A 180 -12.91 -10.90 -1.61
CA GLU A 180 -13.58 -11.35 -2.84
C GLU A 180 -13.99 -12.83 -2.79
N VAL A 181 -13.39 -13.64 -1.90
CA VAL A 181 -13.59 -15.10 -1.82
C VAL A 181 -14.13 -15.48 -0.45
N PRO A 182 -15.45 -15.73 -0.31
CA PRO A 182 -16.06 -16.08 0.96
C PRO A 182 -15.42 -17.29 1.63
N GLU A 183 -15.04 -18.31 0.85
CA GLU A 183 -14.39 -19.53 1.33
C GLU A 183 -13.03 -19.26 1.97
N VAL A 184 -12.34 -18.19 1.57
CA VAL A 184 -11.10 -17.72 2.21
C VAL A 184 -11.42 -16.95 3.48
N ALA A 185 -12.44 -16.08 3.46
CA ALA A 185 -12.88 -15.32 4.63
C ALA A 185 -13.36 -16.23 5.77
N GLU A 186 -14.06 -17.32 5.43
CA GLU A 186 -14.55 -18.34 6.36
C GLU A 186 -13.45 -19.32 6.81
N GLY A 187 -12.26 -19.29 6.21
CA GLY A 187 -11.14 -20.17 6.54
C GLY A 187 -11.25 -21.59 5.97
N VAL A 188 -12.26 -21.88 5.14
CA VAL A 188 -12.40 -23.16 4.42
C VAL A 188 -11.25 -23.33 3.42
N VAL A 189 -10.95 -22.27 2.68
CA VAL A 189 -9.75 -22.17 1.83
C VAL A 189 -8.70 -21.33 2.54
N GLN A 190 -7.51 -21.88 2.72
CA GLN A 190 -6.41 -21.22 3.40
C GLN A 190 -5.31 -20.85 2.41
N ILE A 191 -4.88 -19.61 2.46
CA ILE A 191 -3.68 -19.15 1.74
C ILE A 191 -2.46 -19.47 2.59
N LYS A 192 -1.68 -20.46 2.18
CA LYS A 192 -0.49 -20.92 2.90
C LYS A 192 0.70 -20.01 2.66
N LYS A 193 0.93 -19.63 1.39
CA LYS A 193 2.09 -18.80 1.04
C LYS A 193 1.77 -17.90 -0.15
N ILE A 194 2.41 -16.75 -0.19
CA ILE A 194 2.33 -15.79 -1.29
C ILE A 194 3.75 -15.40 -1.68
N ALA A 195 4.08 -15.55 -2.94
CA ALA A 195 5.32 -15.05 -3.54
C ALA A 195 4.94 -13.96 -4.54
N ARG A 196 5.39 -12.72 -4.30
CA ARG A 196 4.96 -11.54 -5.06
C ARG A 196 6.13 -10.74 -5.61
N GLU A 197 5.98 -10.28 -6.84
CA GLU A 197 6.70 -9.18 -7.45
C GLU A 197 5.66 -8.12 -7.83
N PRO A 198 5.51 -7.05 -7.00
CA PRO A 198 4.44 -6.08 -7.14
C PRO A 198 4.36 -5.45 -8.52
N GLY A 199 3.15 -5.37 -9.08
CA GLY A 199 2.89 -4.82 -10.41
C GLY A 199 3.27 -5.74 -11.59
N LEU A 200 3.84 -6.91 -11.32
CA LEU A 200 4.27 -7.85 -12.35
C LEU A 200 3.54 -9.18 -12.22
N ARG A 201 3.84 -9.95 -11.18
CA ARG A 201 3.27 -11.29 -11.01
C ARG A 201 3.26 -11.72 -9.54
N THR A 202 2.21 -12.42 -9.15
CA THR A 202 2.07 -13.05 -7.83
C THR A 202 1.70 -14.52 -7.99
N LYS A 203 2.32 -15.39 -7.19
CA LYS A 203 1.93 -16.78 -7.01
C LYS A 203 1.35 -16.98 -5.62
N ILE A 204 0.24 -17.70 -5.54
CA ILE A 204 -0.49 -17.94 -4.29
C ILE A 204 -0.70 -19.43 -4.13
N ALA A 205 -0.20 -20.02 -3.06
CA ALA A 205 -0.44 -21.41 -2.71
C ALA A 205 -1.61 -21.53 -1.76
N VAL A 206 -2.63 -22.29 -2.15
CA VAL A 206 -3.89 -22.44 -1.42
C VAL A 206 -4.17 -23.91 -1.11
N ILE A 207 -4.84 -24.15 0.01
CA ILE A 207 -5.32 -25.47 0.41
C ILE A 207 -6.75 -25.37 0.94
N SER A 208 -7.55 -26.38 0.70
CA SER A 208 -8.86 -26.50 1.33
C SER A 208 -8.80 -27.38 2.58
N THR A 209 -9.51 -26.99 3.63
CA THR A 209 -9.73 -27.82 4.81
C THR A 209 -10.87 -28.83 4.61
N ASP A 210 -11.76 -28.60 3.65
CA ASP A 210 -12.83 -29.50 3.23
C ASP A 210 -12.50 -30.10 1.87
N SER A 211 -12.34 -31.43 1.79
CA SER A 211 -12.01 -32.15 0.56
C SER A 211 -13.06 -32.02 -0.57
N ARG A 212 -14.27 -31.58 -0.24
CA ARG A 212 -15.33 -31.32 -1.21
C ARG A 212 -15.23 -29.95 -1.88
N VAL A 213 -14.39 -29.07 -1.38
CA VAL A 213 -14.22 -27.71 -1.90
C VAL A 213 -12.95 -27.65 -2.74
N ASP A 214 -13.10 -27.36 -4.02
CA ASP A 214 -11.99 -27.05 -4.89
C ASP A 214 -11.41 -25.67 -4.54
N CYS A 215 -10.23 -25.65 -3.91
CA CYS A 215 -9.58 -24.44 -3.45
C CYS A 215 -9.20 -23.48 -4.58
N ILE A 216 -8.82 -24.00 -5.75
CA ILE A 216 -8.47 -23.18 -6.92
C ILE A 216 -9.73 -22.60 -7.55
N GLY A 217 -10.74 -23.47 -7.80
CA GLY A 217 -12.01 -23.04 -8.37
C GLY A 217 -12.73 -21.99 -7.51
N ALA A 218 -12.71 -22.13 -6.18
CA ALA A 218 -13.26 -21.15 -5.25
C ALA A 218 -12.58 -19.77 -5.39
N CYS A 219 -11.25 -19.74 -5.48
CA CYS A 219 -10.48 -18.51 -5.65
C CYS A 219 -10.67 -17.87 -7.03
N VAL A 220 -10.78 -18.67 -8.09
CA VAL A 220 -10.99 -18.19 -9.46
C VAL A 220 -12.42 -17.66 -9.64
N GLY A 221 -13.39 -18.37 -9.11
CA GLY A 221 -14.80 -18.07 -9.23
C GLY A 221 -15.38 -18.40 -10.61
N VAL A 222 -16.69 -18.28 -10.75
CA VAL A 222 -17.40 -18.59 -11.99
C VAL A 222 -16.87 -17.73 -13.13
N ARG A 223 -16.35 -18.34 -14.19
CA ARG A 223 -15.76 -17.65 -15.36
C ARG A 223 -14.62 -16.70 -15.00
N GLY A 224 -13.96 -16.90 -13.87
CA GLY A 224 -12.84 -16.05 -13.41
C GLY A 224 -13.24 -14.69 -12.85
N THR A 225 -14.50 -14.48 -12.46
CA THR A 225 -14.97 -13.17 -12.01
C THR A 225 -14.28 -12.69 -10.75
N ARG A 226 -14.05 -13.57 -9.75
CA ARG A 226 -13.41 -13.20 -8.48
C ARG A 226 -11.95 -12.80 -8.68
N ILE A 227 -11.19 -13.66 -9.37
CA ILE A 227 -9.78 -13.37 -9.63
C ILE A 227 -9.60 -12.14 -10.50
N LYS A 228 -10.52 -11.88 -11.44
CA LYS A 228 -10.50 -10.69 -12.28
C LYS A 228 -10.68 -9.41 -11.46
N SER A 229 -11.61 -9.38 -10.50
CA SER A 229 -11.78 -8.23 -9.60
C SER A 229 -10.49 -7.90 -8.86
N ILE A 230 -9.76 -8.93 -8.41
CA ILE A 230 -8.48 -8.75 -7.71
C ILE A 230 -7.39 -8.24 -8.67
N ILE A 231 -7.29 -8.82 -9.88
CA ILE A 231 -6.34 -8.39 -10.91
C ILE A 231 -6.60 -6.93 -11.33
N ASP A 232 -7.86 -6.54 -11.46
CA ASP A 232 -8.25 -5.17 -11.80
C ASP A 232 -7.87 -4.18 -10.67
N GLU A 233 -8.04 -4.58 -9.40
CA GLU A 233 -7.60 -3.76 -8.26
C GLU A 233 -6.09 -3.54 -8.24
N VAL A 234 -5.28 -4.55 -8.59
CA VAL A 234 -3.81 -4.43 -8.66
C VAL A 234 -3.30 -4.00 -10.04
N LYS A 235 -4.18 -3.39 -10.85
CA LYS A 235 -3.87 -2.79 -12.17
C LYS A 235 -3.22 -3.76 -13.16
N GLY A 236 -3.65 -5.02 -13.17
CA GLY A 236 -3.24 -6.02 -14.15
C GLY A 236 -2.05 -6.89 -13.73
N GLU A 237 -1.65 -6.88 -12.47
CA GLU A 237 -0.68 -7.83 -11.91
C GLU A 237 -1.17 -9.27 -12.15
N LYS A 238 -0.35 -10.12 -12.77
CA LYS A 238 -0.72 -11.52 -13.05
C LYS A 238 -0.75 -12.32 -11.75
N ILE A 239 -1.82 -13.07 -11.52
CA ILE A 239 -1.97 -13.88 -10.31
C ILE A 239 -2.13 -15.36 -10.69
N ASP A 240 -1.18 -16.18 -10.24
CA ASP A 240 -1.22 -17.63 -10.40
C ASP A 240 -1.64 -18.28 -9.08
N ILE A 241 -2.67 -19.09 -9.13
CA ILE A 241 -3.17 -19.84 -7.97
C ILE A 241 -2.74 -21.30 -8.14
N ILE A 242 -2.02 -21.81 -7.16
CA ILE A 242 -1.50 -23.18 -7.16
C ILE A 242 -1.97 -23.94 -5.91
N PRO A 243 -2.15 -25.25 -5.98
CA PRO A 243 -2.44 -26.04 -4.79
C PRO A 243 -1.22 -26.07 -3.88
N TRP A 244 -1.42 -26.00 -2.58
CA TRP A 244 -0.38 -26.22 -1.59
C TRP A 244 -0.12 -27.72 -1.45
N SER A 245 1.14 -28.12 -1.46
CA SER A 245 1.58 -29.47 -1.14
C SER A 245 2.72 -29.41 -0.12
N GLU A 246 2.75 -30.38 0.79
CA GLU A 246 3.89 -30.56 1.71
C GLU A 246 5.06 -31.30 1.03
N ALA A 247 4.78 -32.02 -0.06
CA ALA A 247 5.81 -32.66 -0.89
C ALA A 247 6.53 -31.59 -1.73
N PRO A 248 7.85 -31.41 -1.54
CA PRO A 248 8.59 -30.36 -2.22
C PRO A 248 8.52 -30.48 -3.74
N GLU A 249 8.63 -31.69 -4.30
CA GLU A 249 8.60 -31.94 -5.74
C GLU A 249 7.28 -31.45 -6.35
N THR A 250 6.15 -31.78 -5.70
CA THR A 250 4.83 -31.34 -6.17
C THR A 250 4.70 -29.84 -6.12
N LEU A 251 5.14 -29.21 -5.02
CA LEU A 251 5.05 -27.76 -4.85
C LEU A 251 5.96 -27.02 -5.83
N ILE A 252 7.16 -27.56 -6.13
CA ILE A 252 8.08 -27.00 -7.12
C ILE A 252 7.44 -27.10 -8.51
N SER A 253 6.93 -28.30 -8.86
CA SER A 253 6.25 -28.53 -10.14
C SER A 253 5.09 -27.54 -10.35
N ASP A 254 4.19 -27.43 -9.37
CA ASP A 254 3.06 -26.51 -9.46
C ASP A 254 3.49 -25.03 -9.47
N SER A 255 4.59 -24.71 -8.78
CA SER A 255 5.13 -23.35 -8.76
C SER A 255 5.77 -22.91 -10.07
N LEU A 256 6.24 -23.82 -10.90
CA LEU A 256 6.84 -23.53 -12.21
C LEU A 256 5.82 -23.47 -13.34
N ARG A 257 4.55 -23.85 -13.09
CA ARG A 257 3.50 -23.71 -14.12
C ARG A 257 3.50 -22.31 -14.73
N PRO A 258 3.23 -22.17 -16.04
CA PRO A 258 2.65 -23.15 -16.96
C PRO A 258 3.66 -24.10 -17.64
N ALA A 259 4.96 -24.10 -17.29
CA ALA A 259 5.93 -25.02 -17.86
C ALA A 259 5.65 -26.47 -17.43
N GLU A 260 5.84 -27.41 -18.34
CA GLU A 260 5.79 -28.85 -18.08
C GLU A 260 7.15 -29.32 -17.59
N ILE A 261 7.15 -30.15 -16.55
CA ILE A 261 8.38 -30.66 -15.92
C ILE A 261 8.50 -32.14 -16.20
N LEU A 262 9.68 -32.57 -16.62
CA LEU A 262 9.99 -33.98 -16.87
C LEU A 262 10.42 -34.68 -15.59
N GLN A 263 11.35 -34.07 -14.85
CA GLN A 263 11.94 -34.66 -13.65
C GLN A 263 12.34 -33.58 -12.64
N ILE A 264 12.27 -33.89 -11.35
CA ILE A 264 12.79 -33.08 -10.27
C ILE A 264 13.71 -33.94 -9.41
N THR A 265 14.94 -33.51 -9.22
CA THR A 265 15.90 -34.12 -8.31
C THR A 265 16.16 -33.17 -7.17
N LEU A 266 15.91 -33.63 -5.95
CA LEU A 266 16.13 -32.83 -4.72
C LEU A 266 17.47 -33.15 -4.10
N GLU A 267 18.26 -32.14 -3.83
CA GLU A 267 19.54 -32.24 -3.12
C GLU A 267 19.41 -31.48 -1.79
N GLU A 268 19.33 -32.20 -0.70
CA GLU A 268 19.21 -31.62 0.64
C GLU A 268 20.54 -31.74 1.39
N GLY A 269 21.24 -30.64 1.58
CA GLY A 269 22.45 -30.51 2.38
C GLY A 269 22.15 -29.88 3.75
N GLU A 270 23.16 -29.86 4.66
CA GLU A 270 22.97 -29.31 6.02
C GLU A 270 22.43 -27.86 6.03
N HIS A 271 22.72 -27.05 5.02
CA HIS A 271 22.30 -25.64 4.94
C HIS A 271 21.74 -25.23 3.58
N THR A 272 21.66 -26.15 2.62
CA THR A 272 21.23 -25.84 1.25
C THR A 272 20.13 -26.81 0.81
N LYS A 273 19.04 -26.25 0.27
CA LYS A 273 17.96 -26.99 -0.37
C LYS A 273 18.01 -26.64 -1.85
N ARG A 274 18.53 -27.53 -2.66
CA ARG A 274 18.65 -27.35 -4.11
C ARG A 274 17.74 -28.33 -4.83
N ALA A 275 17.06 -27.87 -5.86
CA ALA A 275 16.25 -28.69 -6.73
C ALA A 275 16.73 -28.51 -8.17
N VAL A 276 17.13 -29.59 -8.79
CA VAL A 276 17.45 -29.66 -10.23
C VAL A 276 16.19 -30.11 -10.95
N VAL A 277 15.69 -29.24 -11.84
CA VAL A 277 14.42 -29.43 -12.54
C VAL A 277 14.70 -29.61 -14.04
N THR A 278 14.44 -30.77 -14.55
CA THR A 278 14.58 -31.07 -15.98
C THR A 278 13.31 -30.72 -16.74
N VAL A 279 13.45 -29.84 -17.73
CA VAL A 279 12.35 -29.29 -18.52
C VAL A 279 12.61 -29.49 -20.01
N PRO A 280 11.61 -29.81 -20.84
CA PRO A 280 11.78 -29.88 -22.29
C PRO A 280 12.41 -28.62 -22.87
N GLU A 281 13.26 -28.72 -23.90
CA GLU A 281 13.98 -27.58 -24.49
C GLU A 281 13.03 -26.44 -24.92
N ASP A 282 11.87 -26.76 -25.45
CA ASP A 282 10.83 -25.80 -25.85
C ASP A 282 10.15 -25.09 -24.67
N GLN A 283 10.20 -25.67 -23.46
CA GLN A 283 9.60 -25.16 -22.26
C GLN A 283 10.57 -24.33 -21.35
N LEU A 284 11.89 -24.39 -21.66
CA LEU A 284 12.91 -23.68 -20.85
C LEU A 284 12.63 -22.21 -20.66
N SER A 285 12.31 -21.50 -21.74
CA SER A 285 11.98 -20.08 -21.68
C SER A 285 10.74 -19.79 -20.83
N LEU A 286 9.78 -20.72 -20.82
CA LEU A 286 8.55 -20.61 -20.05
C LEU A 286 8.79 -20.87 -18.56
N ALA A 287 9.61 -21.90 -18.25
CA ALA A 287 9.99 -22.27 -16.89
C ALA A 287 10.79 -21.14 -16.22
N ILE A 288 11.76 -20.57 -16.91
CA ILE A 288 12.57 -19.44 -16.44
C ILE A 288 11.71 -18.17 -16.34
N GLY A 289 10.89 -17.92 -17.37
CA GLY A 289 10.07 -16.73 -17.49
C GLY A 289 10.88 -15.47 -17.84
N TRP A 290 10.19 -14.38 -18.10
CA TRP A 290 10.83 -13.11 -18.44
C TRP A 290 11.78 -12.63 -17.33
N LYS A 291 13.05 -12.45 -17.67
CA LYS A 291 14.12 -12.08 -16.73
C LYS A 291 14.21 -13.00 -15.50
N GLY A 292 13.89 -14.27 -15.63
CA GLY A 292 13.93 -15.23 -14.51
C GLY A 292 12.81 -15.06 -13.48
N GLN A 293 11.73 -14.36 -13.82
CA GLN A 293 10.64 -14.05 -12.90
C GLN A 293 9.93 -15.30 -12.39
N ASN A 294 9.66 -16.27 -13.27
CA ASN A 294 8.92 -17.46 -12.89
C ASN A 294 9.69 -18.30 -11.87
N VAL A 295 10.99 -18.54 -12.15
CA VAL A 295 11.85 -19.28 -11.23
C VAL A 295 12.08 -18.54 -9.91
N ARG A 296 12.30 -17.23 -9.92
CA ARG A 296 12.44 -16.45 -8.67
C ARG A 296 11.20 -16.51 -7.79
N LEU A 297 10.01 -16.47 -8.39
CA LEU A 297 8.76 -16.62 -7.64
C LEU A 297 8.60 -18.04 -7.11
N ALA A 298 9.01 -19.06 -7.89
CA ALA A 298 9.01 -20.45 -7.44
C ALA A 298 9.98 -20.67 -6.27
N VAL A 299 11.20 -20.12 -6.32
CA VAL A 299 12.16 -20.13 -5.20
C VAL A 299 11.57 -19.48 -3.95
N LYS A 300 10.96 -18.29 -4.09
CA LYS A 300 10.28 -17.63 -2.96
C LYS A 300 9.11 -18.45 -2.44
N MET A 301 8.37 -19.13 -3.31
CA MET A 301 7.23 -19.95 -2.95
C MET A 301 7.63 -21.23 -2.21
N THR A 302 8.61 -21.95 -2.71
CA THR A 302 9.03 -23.26 -2.18
C THR A 302 10.06 -23.14 -1.08
N GLY A 303 10.97 -22.16 -1.20
CA GLY A 303 12.15 -22.02 -0.33
C GLY A 303 13.31 -22.94 -0.76
N TRP A 304 13.21 -23.52 -1.94
CA TRP A 304 14.25 -24.31 -2.58
C TRP A 304 14.95 -23.44 -3.63
N ASP A 305 16.25 -23.59 -3.72
CA ASP A 305 17.02 -23.03 -4.83
C ASP A 305 16.81 -23.91 -6.06
N ILE A 306 16.34 -23.34 -7.16
CA ILE A 306 15.83 -24.08 -8.31
C ILE A 306 16.73 -23.83 -9.51
N ASP A 307 17.40 -24.89 -9.97
CA ASP A 307 18.15 -24.91 -11.22
C ASP A 307 17.33 -25.61 -12.30
N ILE A 308 17.23 -24.97 -13.48
CA ILE A 308 16.45 -25.46 -14.60
C ILE A 308 17.41 -25.90 -15.69
N GLU A 309 17.33 -27.18 -16.08
CA GLU A 309 18.20 -27.80 -17.07
C GLU A 309 17.39 -28.49 -18.18
N PRO A 310 17.90 -28.51 -19.41
CA PRO A 310 17.32 -29.35 -20.46
C PRO A 310 17.57 -30.82 -20.16
N PRO A 311 16.82 -31.76 -20.75
CA PRO A 311 17.12 -33.17 -20.65
C PRO A 311 18.50 -33.43 -21.23
N GLU A 312 19.26 -34.30 -20.55
CA GLU A 312 20.51 -34.79 -21.11
C GLU A 312 20.22 -35.44 -22.48
N ARG A 313 20.88 -34.96 -23.52
CA ARG A 313 20.86 -35.65 -24.80
C ARG A 313 21.59 -36.95 -24.58
N GLU A 314 20.90 -38.07 -24.59
CA GLU A 314 21.56 -39.35 -24.86
C GLU A 314 22.33 -39.15 -26.19
N GLU A 315 23.67 -39.04 -26.09
CA GLU A 315 24.52 -39.13 -27.26
C GLU A 315 24.13 -40.46 -27.95
N ALA A 316 23.33 -40.33 -29.00
CA ALA A 316 23.07 -41.48 -29.84
C ALA A 316 24.45 -42.01 -30.24
N GLU A 317 24.84 -43.18 -29.71
CA GLU A 317 25.98 -43.95 -30.22
C GLU A 317 25.76 -44.02 -31.73
N GLU A 318 26.52 -43.23 -32.48
CA GLU A 318 26.62 -43.41 -33.91
C GLU A 318 27.04 -44.89 -34.13
N PRO A 319 26.25 -45.69 -34.83
CA PRO A 319 26.70 -47.05 -35.13
C PRO A 319 28.02 -46.95 -35.95
N ALA A 320 29.09 -47.45 -35.36
CA ALA A 320 30.40 -47.51 -35.97
C ALA A 320 30.24 -48.03 -37.39
N ALA A 321 30.42 -47.15 -38.38
CA ALA A 321 30.45 -47.54 -39.78
C ALA A 321 31.64 -48.50 -40.01
N GLU A 322 31.34 -49.75 -40.20
CA GLU A 322 32.32 -50.78 -40.67
C GLU A 322 33.01 -50.25 -41.92
N ALA A 323 34.31 -49.99 -41.78
CA ALA A 323 35.18 -49.63 -42.84
C ALA A 323 35.37 -50.89 -43.76
N GLN A 324 34.79 -50.86 -44.92
CA GLN A 324 35.18 -51.76 -46.02
C GLN A 324 36.32 -51.11 -46.80
N PRO A 325 37.39 -51.88 -47.12
CA PRO A 325 38.58 -51.36 -47.81
C PRO A 325 38.38 -51.18 -49.32
N ALA A 326 38.84 -50.02 -49.79
CA ALA A 326 38.90 -49.67 -51.20
C ALA A 326 39.89 -50.52 -51.99
N ALA A 327 39.51 -50.89 -53.16
CA ALA A 327 40.47 -51.31 -54.22
C ALA A 327 40.06 -50.62 -55.53
N GLY A 328 40.96 -49.84 -56.06
CA GLY A 328 41.44 -49.94 -57.43
C GLY A 328 40.89 -48.93 -58.46
N LEU A 329 41.78 -48.03 -58.83
CA LEU A 329 42.22 -47.67 -60.19
C LEU A 329 41.35 -46.82 -61.15
N ALA A 330 41.87 -45.64 -61.41
CA ALA A 330 42.40 -45.12 -62.71
C ALA A 330 41.44 -44.23 -63.55
N GLU A 331 41.96 -43.10 -63.76
CA GLU A 331 42.23 -42.30 -65.00
C GLU A 331 41.09 -41.51 -65.69
N ALA A 332 41.49 -40.27 -65.88
CA ALA A 332 41.47 -39.46 -67.07
C ALA A 332 40.22 -38.63 -67.44
N GLY A 333 40.40 -37.33 -67.46
CA GLY A 333 40.02 -36.55 -68.65
C GLY A 333 39.07 -35.41 -68.45
N GLN A 334 39.64 -34.23 -68.35
CA GLN A 334 39.29 -33.02 -69.13
C GLN A 334 38.01 -32.23 -68.92
N GLU A 335 38.31 -31.00 -68.71
CA GLU A 335 37.69 -29.76 -69.23
C GLU A 335 36.51 -29.12 -68.46
N ALA A 336 36.84 -27.97 -67.90
CA ALA A 336 35.94 -26.84 -67.65
C ALA A 336 35.40 -26.25 -68.98
N PRO A 337 34.38 -25.44 -69.12
CA PRO A 337 34.21 -24.23 -68.32
C PRO A 337 32.73 -23.85 -68.10
N GLY A 338 32.57 -22.82 -67.29
CA GLY A 338 31.36 -21.95 -67.36
C GLY A 338 30.71 -21.53 -66.06
N GLN A 339 31.17 -20.44 -65.53
CA GLN A 339 30.35 -19.61 -64.63
C GLN A 339 29.15 -19.06 -65.36
N PRO A 340 28.04 -18.79 -64.71
CA PRO A 340 27.86 -17.41 -64.30
C PRO A 340 27.33 -17.19 -62.90
N GLN A 341 27.81 -16.08 -62.39
CA GLN A 341 27.43 -15.34 -61.23
C GLN A 341 25.92 -15.06 -61.20
N SER A 342 25.27 -15.17 -60.06
CA SER A 342 24.07 -14.42 -59.78
C SER A 342 24.13 -13.91 -58.33
N GLU A 343 24.29 -12.68 -58.27
CA GLU A 343 24.02 -11.57 -57.38
C GLU A 343 23.29 -11.90 -56.10
N LEU A 344 23.93 -11.50 -54.99
CA LEU A 344 23.33 -11.22 -53.71
C LEU A 344 22.59 -9.89 -53.76
N PRO A 345 21.40 -9.75 -53.23
CA PRO A 345 20.83 -8.43 -53.04
C PRO A 345 21.34 -7.78 -51.75
N GLN A 346 21.85 -6.57 -51.88
CA GLN A 346 22.29 -5.68 -50.82
C GLN A 346 21.07 -5.13 -50.00
N PRO A 347 21.25 -4.79 -48.75
CA PRO A 347 20.16 -4.20 -47.93
C PRO A 347 19.97 -2.72 -48.30
N VAL A 348 18.70 -2.39 -48.45
CA VAL A 348 18.20 -1.01 -48.73
C VAL A 348 18.39 -0.14 -47.49
N ALA A 349 19.05 0.99 -47.67
CA ALA A 349 19.24 2.04 -46.69
C ALA A 349 17.90 2.63 -46.25
N GLN A 350 17.72 2.78 -44.93
CA GLN A 350 16.65 3.55 -44.33
C GLN A 350 16.91 5.04 -44.56
N GLN A 351 15.97 5.72 -45.21
CA GLN A 351 15.89 7.15 -45.28
C GLN A 351 15.52 7.74 -43.93
N GLU A 352 16.38 8.63 -43.45
CA GLU A 352 16.11 9.56 -42.36
C GLU A 352 15.04 10.55 -42.80
N ALA A 353 13.98 10.66 -42.00
CA ALA A 353 12.96 11.70 -42.14
C ALA A 353 13.40 12.92 -41.31
N GLU A 354 13.61 14.03 -42.02
CA GLU A 354 13.85 15.36 -41.45
C GLU A 354 12.71 15.84 -40.54
N PRO A 355 13.01 16.62 -39.50
CA PRO A 355 11.99 17.26 -38.67
C PRO A 355 11.47 18.54 -39.33
N ALA A 356 10.15 18.70 -39.30
CA ALA A 356 9.44 19.88 -39.76
C ALA A 356 9.66 21.08 -38.82
N PRO A 357 9.58 22.34 -39.36
CA PRO A 357 10.05 23.54 -38.67
C PRO A 357 9.08 24.07 -37.62
N GLN A 358 9.67 24.61 -36.55
CA GLN A 358 9.02 25.42 -35.52
C GLN A 358 8.55 26.76 -36.11
N GLU A 359 7.29 27.05 -36.03
CA GLU A 359 6.71 28.39 -36.17
C GLU A 359 6.75 29.13 -34.84
N SER A 360 7.55 30.14 -34.79
CA SER A 360 7.56 31.20 -33.81
C SER A 360 6.48 32.22 -34.15
N ALA A 361 5.59 32.52 -33.23
CA ALA A 361 4.77 33.71 -33.30
C ALA A 361 4.88 34.49 -31.99
N GLU A 362 5.63 35.54 -32.06
CA GLU A 362 5.64 36.67 -31.13
C GLU A 362 4.36 37.51 -31.30
N GLY A 363 3.91 38.01 -30.14
CA GLY A 363 3.37 39.35 -30.01
C GLY A 363 1.87 39.53 -30.30
N VAL A 364 1.13 39.96 -29.29
CA VAL A 364 0.58 41.32 -29.23
C VAL A 364 -0.05 41.58 -27.89
N VAL A 365 0.43 42.64 -27.27
CA VAL A 365 -0.13 43.34 -26.08
C VAL A 365 -1.48 43.99 -26.49
N GLY A 366 -2.47 43.88 -25.58
CA GLY A 366 -3.73 44.60 -25.71
C GLY A 366 -4.43 44.77 -24.36
N LEU A 367 -4.10 45.87 -23.67
CA LEU A 367 -4.90 46.47 -22.62
C LEU A 367 -6.27 46.87 -23.15
N VAL A 368 -7.36 46.50 -22.47
CA VAL A 368 -8.55 47.36 -22.38
C VAL A 368 -9.26 47.16 -21.05
N SER A 369 -9.31 48.22 -20.31
CA SER A 369 -10.17 48.50 -19.16
C SER A 369 -11.64 48.55 -19.60
N GLY A 370 -12.55 48.14 -18.71
CA GLY A 370 -13.97 48.31 -18.90
C GLY A 370 -14.78 47.97 -17.67
N GLU A 371 -15.03 48.98 -16.86
CA GLU A 371 -16.03 49.02 -15.80
C GLU A 371 -17.44 48.80 -16.34
N GLY A 372 -18.31 48.15 -15.57
CA GLY A 372 -19.71 47.97 -15.91
C GLY A 372 -20.52 47.38 -14.74
N GLU A 373 -20.95 48.29 -13.86
CA GLU A 373 -21.96 48.17 -12.82
C GLU A 373 -23.34 47.81 -13.45
N LEU A 374 -24.17 47.02 -12.72
CA LEU A 374 -25.61 47.22 -12.41
C LEU A 374 -26.23 45.88 -11.93
N ALA A 375 -26.57 45.78 -10.67
CA ALA A 375 -27.90 45.95 -10.04
C ALA A 375 -28.99 44.96 -10.50
N GLY A 376 -29.56 44.23 -9.52
CA GLY A 376 -30.84 43.48 -9.70
C GLY A 376 -31.05 42.46 -8.56
N GLN A 377 -31.48 42.89 -7.49
CA GLN A 377 -32.52 42.57 -6.52
C GLN A 377 -33.45 41.43 -6.92
N ALA A 378 -33.66 40.45 -6.04
CA ALA A 378 -34.95 39.99 -5.54
C ALA A 378 -34.75 38.97 -4.43
N GLY A 379 -35.34 39.29 -3.28
CA GLY A 379 -35.36 38.54 -2.03
C GLY A 379 -36.48 37.49 -1.96
N PRO A 380 -36.94 37.14 -0.74
CA PRO A 380 -37.02 35.75 -0.28
C PRO A 380 -38.43 35.15 -0.27
N ALA A 381 -38.52 33.83 -0.14
CA ALA A 381 -39.78 33.16 0.19
C ALA A 381 -39.54 31.99 1.15
N GLU A 382 -39.88 32.19 2.41
CA GLU A 382 -40.47 31.23 3.35
C GLU A 382 -41.97 31.51 3.43
N PRO A 383 -42.82 30.72 4.19
CA PRO A 383 -42.88 29.33 4.56
C PRO A 383 -44.31 28.71 4.41
N SER A 384 -44.47 27.45 4.72
CA SER A 384 -45.73 26.88 5.28
C SER A 384 -45.44 25.51 5.84
N ALA A 385 -45.52 25.22 7.09
CA ALA A 385 -46.60 25.13 8.07
C ALA A 385 -47.43 23.84 7.91
N ASN A 386 -47.33 23.06 8.98
CA ASN A 386 -48.34 22.19 9.60
C ASN A 386 -48.85 20.92 8.86
N VAL A 387 -48.70 19.78 9.52
CA VAL A 387 -49.87 19.04 10.10
C VAL A 387 -49.40 18.08 11.19
N THR A 388 -50.07 18.19 12.29
CA THR A 388 -50.15 17.51 13.58
C THR A 388 -50.85 16.15 13.48
N GLU A 389 -50.72 15.36 14.57
CA GLU A 389 -51.51 14.20 15.05
C GLU A 389 -50.90 12.81 14.69
N ALA A 390 -50.89 11.82 15.55
CA ALA A 390 -51.32 11.64 16.95
C ALA A 390 -50.80 10.30 17.48
N ILE A 391 -50.46 10.27 18.77
CA ILE A 391 -50.77 9.26 19.81
C ILE A 391 -50.61 7.76 19.48
N GLY A 392 -49.82 7.08 20.30
CA GLY A 392 -49.81 5.62 20.46
C GLY A 392 -48.83 5.16 21.52
N GLU A 393 -49.19 5.40 22.80
CA GLU A 393 -48.63 4.71 23.96
C GLU A 393 -48.93 3.20 23.88
N THR A 394 -47.94 2.35 24.13
CA THR A 394 -48.18 1.06 24.84
C THR A 394 -46.89 0.64 25.53
N ASP A 395 -47.01 0.49 26.83
CA ASP A 395 -46.07 -0.04 27.81
C ASP A 395 -45.73 -1.53 27.58
N PRO A 396 -44.65 -2.05 28.23
CA PRO A 396 -44.15 -3.42 28.08
C PRO A 396 -44.81 -4.42 29.05
N PRO A 397 -44.64 -5.71 28.89
CA PRO A 397 -44.75 -6.63 30.00
C PRO A 397 -43.39 -7.21 30.43
N GLU A 398 -43.24 -7.21 31.73
CA GLU A 398 -42.34 -8.06 32.53
C GLU A 398 -42.51 -9.54 32.25
N SER A 399 -41.41 -10.27 32.19
CA SER A 399 -41.19 -11.55 32.89
C SER A 399 -39.72 -11.96 32.75
#